data_656f4294e7f39f2a8cc652cbcdaf1f88
#
_entry.id   656f4294e7f39f2a8cc652cbcdaf1f88
#
_cell.length_a   1.000
_cell.length_b   1.000
_cell.length_c   1.000
_cell.angle_alpha   90.00
_cell.angle_beta   90.00
_cell.angle_gamma   90.00
#
_symmetry.space_group_name_H-M   'P 1'
#
loop_
_entity.id
_entity.type
_entity.pdbx_description
1 polymer ?
#
loop_
_entity_poly.entity_id
_entity_poly.type
_entity_poly.pdbx_seq_one_letter_code
_entity_poly.pdbx_strand_id
1 'polypeptide(L)'
;MEKNYKKIILWLGIFLFLIIVLFVIYFMFFNKVSFLKYSDGEFKFNYGTNFKVSKKDGVYTIGEKNGTAKIIINISDNTLGMDYDNNKNRAISISDSLVGEGYTKASFNCLDHICMNVYENENKHITIAVEFNEDNVFTYELVCDKDESEKFNDDFDLIINSFVKMK
;
A
#
# COMPACT_ATOMS: atom_id res chain seq x y z
N MET A 1 -25.44 -50.24 21.64
CA MET A 1 -24.93 -48.86 21.87
C MET A 1 -23.89 -48.41 20.85
N GLU A 2 -22.99 -49.25 20.41
CA GLU A 2 -21.89 -48.91 19.48
C GLU A 2 -22.32 -48.36 18.09
N LYS A 3 -23.43 -48.85 17.54
CA LYS A 3 -23.92 -48.46 16.22
C LYS A 3 -24.42 -47.00 16.15
N ASN A 4 -24.87 -46.43 17.26
CA ASN A 4 -25.33 -45.05 17.33
C ASN A 4 -24.17 -44.03 17.43
N TYR A 5 -23.07 -44.42 18.13
CA TYR A 5 -21.89 -43.59 18.22
C TYR A 5 -21.22 -43.37 16.86
N LYS A 6 -21.13 -44.40 16.01
CA LYS A 6 -20.55 -44.30 14.68
C LYS A 6 -21.36 -43.34 13.79
N LYS A 7 -22.68 -43.35 13.91
CA LYS A 7 -23.55 -42.41 13.17
C LYS A 7 -23.38 -40.98 13.68
N ILE A 8 -23.26 -40.76 14.99
CA ILE A 8 -23.06 -39.43 15.56
C ILE A 8 -21.72 -38.85 15.12
N ILE A 9 -20.65 -39.62 15.13
CA ILE A 9 -19.32 -39.20 14.67
C ILE A 9 -19.34 -38.89 13.19
N LEU A 10 -20.03 -39.66 12.37
CA LEU A 10 -20.17 -39.38 10.94
C LEU A 10 -20.88 -38.05 10.68
N TRP A 11 -22.00 -37.79 11.39
CA TRP A 11 -22.74 -36.54 11.25
C TRP A 11 -21.96 -35.32 11.73
N LEU A 12 -21.18 -35.44 12.82
CA LEU A 12 -20.27 -34.41 13.31
C LEU A 12 -19.16 -34.11 12.28
N GLY A 13 -18.60 -35.14 11.66
CA GLY A 13 -17.60 -34.99 10.59
C GLY A 13 -18.16 -34.25 9.36
N ILE A 14 -19.35 -34.59 8.91
CA ILE A 14 -20.04 -33.92 7.80
C ILE A 14 -20.34 -32.45 8.14
N PHE A 15 -20.80 -32.19 9.37
CA PHE A 15 -21.11 -30.83 9.81
C PHE A 15 -19.85 -29.95 9.87
N LEU A 16 -18.74 -30.49 10.42
CA LEU A 16 -17.46 -29.79 10.47
C LEU A 16 -16.92 -29.51 9.05
N PHE A 17 -17.02 -30.48 8.16
CA PHE A 17 -16.63 -30.32 6.75
C PHE A 17 -17.42 -29.19 6.07
N LEU A 18 -18.75 -29.13 6.27
CA LEU A 18 -19.60 -28.08 5.74
C LEU A 18 -19.20 -26.68 6.27
N ILE A 19 -18.86 -26.57 7.54
CA ILE A 19 -18.37 -25.30 8.12
C ILE A 19 -17.07 -24.88 7.44
N ILE A 20 -16.13 -25.79 7.25
CA ILE A 20 -14.86 -25.49 6.59
C ILE A 20 -15.10 -25.05 5.14
N VAL A 21 -15.96 -25.73 4.40
CA VAL A 21 -16.30 -25.36 3.02
C VAL A 21 -16.98 -23.99 2.96
N LEU A 22 -17.90 -23.69 3.85
CA LEU A 22 -18.54 -22.37 3.94
C LEU A 22 -17.52 -21.27 4.29
N PHE A 23 -16.57 -21.56 5.18
CA PHE A 23 -15.50 -20.63 5.54
C PHE A 23 -14.58 -20.35 4.36
N VAL A 24 -14.19 -21.40 3.59
CA VAL A 24 -13.38 -21.24 2.38
C VAL A 24 -14.12 -20.45 1.31
N ILE A 25 -15.41 -20.74 1.08
CA ILE A 25 -16.26 -19.98 0.15
C ILE A 25 -16.36 -18.52 0.59
N TYR A 26 -16.63 -18.27 1.88
CA TYR A 26 -16.69 -16.91 2.43
C TYR A 26 -15.36 -16.17 2.17
N PHE A 27 -14.21 -16.79 2.48
CA PHE A 27 -12.88 -16.21 2.28
C PHE A 27 -12.60 -15.92 0.79
N MET A 28 -12.98 -16.84 -0.12
CA MET A 28 -12.78 -16.66 -1.56
C MET A 28 -13.68 -15.57 -2.19
N PHE A 29 -14.87 -15.36 -1.65
CA PHE A 29 -15.83 -14.39 -2.23
C PHE A 29 -15.81 -13.03 -1.55
N PHE A 30 -15.51 -12.95 -0.25
CA PHE A 30 -15.54 -11.69 0.51
C PHE A 30 -14.18 -11.02 0.68
N ASN A 31 -13.07 -11.74 0.51
CA ASN A 31 -11.71 -11.14 0.51
C ASN A 31 -11.21 -10.75 -0.89
N LYS A 32 -12.08 -10.55 -1.87
CA LYS A 32 -11.67 -9.88 -3.10
C LYS A 32 -11.44 -8.42 -2.77
N VAL A 33 -10.18 -8.02 -2.61
CA VAL A 33 -9.79 -6.61 -2.60
C VAL A 33 -10.33 -5.99 -3.88
N SER A 34 -11.38 -5.21 -3.76
CA SER A 34 -11.95 -4.50 -4.90
C SER A 34 -11.05 -3.31 -5.19
N PHE A 35 -10.39 -3.30 -6.33
CA PHE A 35 -9.57 -2.18 -6.78
C PHE A 35 -10.11 -1.60 -8.07
N LEU A 36 -9.83 -0.32 -8.27
CA LEU A 36 -10.04 0.41 -9.50
C LEU A 36 -8.71 0.58 -10.23
N LYS A 37 -8.77 0.81 -11.54
CA LYS A 37 -7.59 1.08 -12.37
C LYS A 37 -7.62 2.54 -12.79
N TYR A 38 -6.50 3.21 -12.62
CA TYR A 38 -6.23 4.52 -13.20
C TYR A 38 -5.29 4.38 -14.39
N SER A 39 -5.50 5.21 -15.41
CA SER A 39 -4.57 5.37 -16.52
C SER A 39 -4.82 6.73 -17.17
N ASP A 40 -3.75 7.45 -17.49
CA ASP A 40 -3.79 8.75 -18.18
C ASP A 40 -3.04 8.76 -19.53
N GLY A 41 -2.60 7.58 -19.98
CA GLY A 41 -1.81 7.43 -21.21
C GLY A 41 -0.31 7.44 -20.96
N GLU A 42 0.17 7.94 -19.84
CA GLU A 42 1.58 7.97 -19.46
C GLU A 42 1.88 6.94 -18.35
N PHE A 43 1.04 6.89 -17.34
CA PHE A 43 1.14 5.95 -16.21
C PHE A 43 -0.18 5.23 -15.96
N LYS A 44 -0.08 4.05 -15.37
CA LYS A 44 -1.23 3.27 -14.88
C LYS A 44 -0.91 2.67 -13.53
N PHE A 45 -1.93 2.55 -12.68
CA PHE A 45 -1.86 1.88 -11.39
C PHE A 45 -3.24 1.45 -10.89
N ASN A 46 -3.25 0.57 -9.88
CA ASN A 46 -4.46 0.13 -9.18
C ASN A 46 -4.59 0.90 -7.86
N TYR A 47 -5.82 1.13 -7.41
CA TYR A 47 -6.09 1.81 -6.14
C TYR A 47 -7.40 1.31 -5.53
N GLY A 48 -7.55 1.43 -4.22
CA GLY A 48 -8.74 0.99 -3.49
C GLY A 48 -10.02 1.73 -3.89
N THR A 49 -11.15 1.06 -3.83
CA THR A 49 -12.47 1.63 -4.22
C THR A 49 -12.92 2.81 -3.34
N ASN A 50 -12.32 2.95 -2.15
CA ASN A 50 -12.59 4.04 -1.20
C ASN A 50 -11.88 5.35 -1.56
N PHE A 51 -11.01 5.33 -2.56
CA PHE A 51 -10.22 6.49 -2.97
C PHE A 51 -10.73 7.12 -4.25
N LYS A 52 -10.28 8.35 -4.49
CA LYS A 52 -10.50 9.12 -5.70
C LYS A 52 -9.16 9.68 -6.18
N VAL A 53 -8.87 9.53 -7.45
CA VAL A 53 -7.63 9.99 -8.07
C VAL A 53 -7.84 11.37 -8.72
N SER A 54 -6.87 12.25 -8.53
CA SER A 54 -6.71 13.50 -9.28
C SER A 54 -5.25 13.68 -9.70
N LYS A 55 -5.02 14.34 -10.85
CA LYS A 55 -3.68 14.72 -11.32
C LYS A 55 -3.65 16.24 -11.52
N LYS A 56 -2.65 16.90 -10.96
CA LYS A 56 -2.40 18.31 -11.15
C LYS A 56 -0.89 18.56 -11.22
N ASP A 57 -0.43 19.27 -12.25
CA ASP A 57 0.98 19.64 -12.44
C ASP A 57 1.97 18.45 -12.35
N GLY A 58 1.55 17.28 -12.89
CA GLY A 58 2.35 16.04 -12.86
C GLY A 58 2.28 15.24 -11.55
N VAL A 59 1.65 15.77 -10.51
CA VAL A 59 1.49 15.12 -9.20
C VAL A 59 0.14 14.39 -9.16
N TYR A 60 0.16 13.12 -8.78
CA TYR A 60 -1.06 12.33 -8.53
C TYR A 60 -1.42 12.43 -7.05
N THR A 61 -2.69 12.68 -6.78
CA THR A 61 -3.26 12.65 -5.44
C THR A 61 -4.40 11.65 -5.41
N ILE A 62 -4.26 10.62 -4.57
CA ILE A 62 -5.24 9.56 -4.33
C ILE A 62 -5.81 9.82 -2.94
N GLY A 63 -6.91 10.53 -2.87
CA GLY A 63 -7.55 10.94 -1.60
C GLY A 63 -8.68 10.00 -1.21
N GLU A 64 -8.79 9.67 0.07
CA GLU A 64 -9.92 8.93 0.62
C GLU A 64 -11.22 9.74 0.42
N LYS A 65 -12.31 9.08 -0.02
CA LYS A 65 -13.57 9.73 -0.38
C LYS A 65 -14.28 10.38 0.81
N ASN A 66 -14.19 9.73 1.97
CA ASN A 66 -14.92 10.14 3.19
C ASN A 66 -13.98 10.25 4.40
N GLY A 67 -12.71 10.50 4.19
CA GLY A 67 -11.71 10.59 5.25
C GLY A 67 -10.62 11.61 4.95
N THR A 68 -9.55 11.56 5.73
CA THR A 68 -8.42 12.48 5.66
C THR A 68 -7.17 11.86 5.03
N ALA A 69 -7.17 10.55 4.82
CA ALA A 69 -6.03 9.84 4.25
C ALA A 69 -5.82 10.20 2.78
N LYS A 70 -4.56 10.39 2.42
CA LYS A 70 -4.16 10.66 1.04
C LYS A 70 -2.83 9.98 0.72
N ILE A 71 -2.72 9.55 -0.54
CA ILE A 71 -1.46 9.09 -1.12
C ILE A 71 -1.09 10.06 -2.23
N ILE A 72 0.12 10.57 -2.19
CA ILE A 72 0.65 11.53 -3.17
C ILE A 72 1.77 10.82 -3.92
N ILE A 73 1.75 10.89 -5.25
CA ILE A 73 2.83 10.34 -6.09
C ILE A 73 3.43 11.51 -6.86
N ASN A 74 4.73 11.69 -6.69
CA ASN A 74 5.53 12.64 -7.45
C ASN A 74 6.59 11.90 -8.27
N ILE A 75 6.87 12.40 -9.46
CA ILE A 75 7.82 11.82 -10.41
C ILE A 75 8.81 12.90 -10.79
N SER A 76 10.09 12.59 -10.65
CA SER A 76 11.18 13.48 -11.07
C SER A 76 12.23 12.71 -11.86
N ASP A 77 13.05 13.43 -12.62
CA ASP A 77 14.15 12.84 -13.39
C ASP A 77 15.23 12.30 -12.46
N ASN A 78 15.74 11.11 -12.78
CA ASN A 78 16.88 10.52 -12.08
C ASN A 78 18.21 10.94 -12.76
N THR A 79 18.67 12.14 -12.47
CA THR A 79 19.90 12.72 -13.07
C THR A 79 21.20 12.09 -12.57
N LEU A 80 21.17 11.30 -11.49
CA LEU A 80 22.34 10.71 -10.85
C LEU A 80 22.50 9.20 -11.11
N GLY A 81 21.55 8.61 -11.84
CA GLY A 81 21.56 7.18 -12.17
C GLY A 81 21.30 6.27 -10.96
N MET A 82 21.63 4.99 -11.12
CA MET A 82 21.42 3.92 -10.14
C MET A 82 22.72 3.63 -9.38
N ASP A 83 22.73 3.93 -8.08
CA ASP A 83 23.80 3.60 -7.15
C ASP A 83 23.18 3.31 -5.78
N TYR A 84 23.23 2.05 -5.34
CA TYR A 84 22.52 1.60 -4.14
C TYR A 84 22.85 2.44 -2.89
N ASP A 85 24.14 2.66 -2.59
CA ASP A 85 24.54 3.41 -1.41
C ASP A 85 24.17 4.90 -1.50
N ASN A 86 24.32 5.49 -2.69
CA ASN A 86 23.92 6.87 -2.96
C ASN A 86 22.40 7.00 -2.93
N ASN A 87 21.65 6.07 -3.54
CA ASN A 87 20.21 6.08 -3.56
C ASN A 87 19.61 5.98 -2.15
N LYS A 88 20.23 5.20 -1.26
CA LYS A 88 19.82 5.15 0.14
C LYS A 88 19.90 6.52 0.82
N ASN A 89 21.03 7.23 0.67
CA ASN A 89 21.20 8.56 1.25
C ASN A 89 20.27 9.59 0.59
N ARG A 90 20.07 9.48 -0.72
CA ARG A 90 19.13 10.32 -1.46
C ARG A 90 17.69 10.12 -1.00
N ALA A 91 17.26 8.86 -0.79
CA ALA A 91 15.93 8.54 -0.29
C ALA A 91 15.67 9.15 1.09
N ILE A 92 16.67 9.10 1.99
CA ILE A 92 16.60 9.75 3.30
C ILE A 92 16.43 11.26 3.12
N SER A 93 17.27 11.90 2.30
CA SER A 93 17.23 13.34 2.07
C SER A 93 15.90 13.79 1.43
N ILE A 94 15.39 13.05 0.44
CA ILE A 94 14.10 13.31 -0.19
C ILE A 94 12.98 13.22 0.84
N SER A 95 12.95 12.12 1.60
CA SER A 95 11.90 11.90 2.61
C SER A 95 11.94 12.96 3.71
N ASP A 96 13.12 13.29 4.24
CA ASP A 96 13.28 14.32 5.28
C ASP A 96 12.85 15.72 4.78
N SER A 97 12.99 16.00 3.47
CA SER A 97 12.57 17.27 2.86
C SER A 97 11.05 17.41 2.68
N LEU A 98 10.33 16.29 2.61
CA LEU A 98 8.87 16.27 2.43
C LEU A 98 8.12 16.36 3.76
N VAL A 99 8.76 15.95 4.84
CA VAL A 99 8.16 15.95 6.18
C VAL A 99 8.37 17.31 6.84
N GLY A 100 7.29 17.93 7.28
CA GLY A 100 7.34 19.21 8.01
C GLY A 100 7.94 19.07 9.41
N GLU A 101 8.12 20.18 10.09
CA GLU A 101 8.58 20.21 11.49
C GLU A 101 7.60 19.47 12.42
N GLY A 102 8.12 18.91 13.51
CA GLY A 102 7.31 18.24 14.55
C GLY A 102 7.06 16.76 14.32
N TYR A 103 7.64 16.15 13.30
CA TYR A 103 7.64 14.70 13.10
C TYR A 103 8.94 14.06 13.56
N THR A 104 8.84 12.83 14.05
CA THR A 104 10.00 11.99 14.38
C THR A 104 10.05 10.80 13.44
N LYS A 105 11.27 10.43 13.00
CA LYS A 105 11.46 9.23 12.18
C LYS A 105 11.28 7.99 13.04
N ALA A 106 10.27 7.17 12.70
CA ALA A 106 9.93 5.95 13.43
C ALA A 106 10.68 4.74 12.87
N SER A 107 10.83 4.64 11.54
CA SER A 107 11.58 3.55 10.91
C SER A 107 12.15 3.95 9.55
N PHE A 108 13.15 3.17 9.11
CA PHE A 108 13.74 3.25 7.79
C PHE A 108 14.13 1.85 7.31
N ASN A 109 13.78 1.54 6.09
CA ASN A 109 14.15 0.28 5.44
C ASN A 109 14.40 0.53 3.95
N CYS A 110 15.40 -0.14 3.38
CA CYS A 110 15.64 -0.17 1.95
C CYS A 110 15.74 -1.61 1.47
N LEU A 111 15.06 -1.90 0.39
CA LEU A 111 15.15 -3.17 -0.32
C LEU A 111 15.37 -2.89 -1.80
N ASP A 112 16.50 -3.34 -2.32
CA ASP A 112 16.94 -3.11 -3.71
C ASP A 112 16.88 -1.61 -4.10
N HIS A 113 15.95 -1.25 -4.98
CA HIS A 113 15.80 0.09 -5.56
C HIS A 113 14.73 0.94 -4.88
N ILE A 114 14.07 0.41 -3.86
CA ILE A 114 13.04 1.12 -3.10
C ILE A 114 13.41 1.28 -1.63
N CYS A 115 13.29 2.49 -1.12
CA CYS A 115 13.51 2.82 0.28
C CYS A 115 12.26 3.40 0.90
N MET A 116 11.92 2.94 2.10
CA MET A 116 10.74 3.37 2.84
C MET A 116 11.13 4.01 4.16
N ASN A 117 10.60 5.19 4.43
CA ASN A 117 10.74 5.94 5.67
C ASN A 117 9.39 6.15 6.32
N VAL A 118 9.31 5.97 7.62
CA VAL A 118 8.10 6.24 8.40
C VAL A 118 8.36 7.36 9.38
N TYR A 119 7.46 8.33 9.42
CA TYR A 119 7.48 9.47 10.32
C TYR A 119 6.17 9.59 11.07
N GLU A 120 6.25 9.98 12.31
CA GLU A 120 5.07 10.13 13.17
C GLU A 120 5.16 11.38 14.05
N ASN A 121 4.00 11.90 14.38
CA ASN A 121 3.80 12.80 15.50
C ASN A 121 2.65 12.29 16.38
N GLU A 122 2.11 13.14 17.27
CA GLU A 122 1.02 12.73 18.17
C GLU A 122 -0.22 12.25 17.42
N ASN A 123 -0.56 12.84 16.27
CA ASN A 123 -1.83 12.63 15.58
C ASN A 123 -1.70 12.05 14.18
N LYS A 124 -0.53 12.17 13.52
CA LYS A 124 -0.35 11.83 12.13
C LYS A 124 0.75 10.79 11.93
N HIS A 125 0.54 10.00 10.90
CA HIS A 125 1.48 9.03 10.36
C HIS A 125 1.77 9.38 8.90
N ILE A 126 3.06 9.37 8.53
CA ILE A 126 3.52 9.58 7.16
C ILE A 126 4.45 8.42 6.79
N THR A 127 4.11 7.70 5.73
CA THR A 127 5.01 6.73 5.11
C THR A 127 5.45 7.27 3.76
N ILE A 128 6.75 7.34 3.53
CA ILE A 128 7.33 7.79 2.26
C ILE A 128 8.15 6.65 1.67
N ALA A 129 7.74 6.17 0.51
CA ALA A 129 8.53 5.27 -0.31
C ALA A 129 9.18 6.06 -1.46
N VAL A 130 10.47 5.84 -1.65
CA VAL A 130 11.25 6.43 -2.75
C VAL A 130 11.81 5.28 -3.58
N GLU A 131 11.38 5.21 -4.83
CA GLU A 131 11.80 4.20 -5.79
C GLU A 131 12.67 4.85 -6.87
N PHE A 132 13.79 4.22 -7.18
CA PHE A 132 14.72 4.67 -8.21
C PHE A 132 14.70 3.71 -9.39
N ASN A 133 14.63 4.25 -10.60
CA ASN A 133 15.00 3.55 -11.81
C ASN A 133 16.00 4.37 -12.62
N GLU A 134 16.41 3.91 -13.80
CA GLU A 134 17.44 4.59 -14.61
C GLU A 134 17.05 6.03 -14.95
N ASP A 135 15.79 6.28 -15.28
CA ASP A 135 15.32 7.56 -15.79
C ASP A 135 14.60 8.42 -14.75
N ASN A 136 13.97 7.81 -13.75
CA ASN A 136 13.05 8.49 -12.85
C ASN A 136 13.28 8.15 -11.39
N VAL A 137 12.90 9.09 -10.52
CA VAL A 137 12.70 8.89 -9.09
C VAL A 137 11.20 9.03 -8.83
N PHE A 138 10.59 7.98 -8.31
CA PHE A 138 9.19 7.98 -7.86
C PHE A 138 9.15 8.17 -6.35
N THR A 139 8.35 9.11 -5.93
CA THR A 139 8.11 9.35 -4.50
C THR A 139 6.64 9.11 -4.21
N TYR A 140 6.35 8.18 -3.31
CA TYR A 140 5.02 7.85 -2.84
C TYR A 140 4.91 8.28 -1.38
N GLU A 141 3.94 9.12 -1.06
CA GLU A 141 3.73 9.63 0.29
C GLU A 141 2.31 9.27 0.76
N LEU A 142 2.19 8.41 1.77
CA LEU A 142 0.94 8.16 2.48
C LEU A 142 0.88 9.09 3.70
N VAL A 143 -0.18 9.87 3.80
CA VAL A 143 -0.49 10.71 4.98
C VAL A 143 -1.85 10.30 5.51
N CYS A 144 -1.92 9.93 6.78
CA CYS A 144 -3.16 9.55 7.45
C CYS A 144 -3.12 9.88 8.96
N ASP A 145 -4.22 9.66 9.64
CA ASP A 145 -4.25 9.68 11.10
C ASP A 145 -3.49 8.48 11.66
N LYS A 146 -2.79 8.68 12.78
CA LYS A 146 -1.84 7.68 13.31
C LYS A 146 -2.51 6.36 13.69
N ASP A 147 -3.68 6.43 14.26
CA ASP A 147 -4.51 5.29 14.67
C ASP A 147 -5.15 4.53 13.50
N GLU A 148 -5.16 5.10 12.31
CA GLU A 148 -5.67 4.49 11.10
C GLU A 148 -4.58 3.96 10.14
N SER A 149 -3.30 4.12 10.46
CA SER A 149 -2.18 3.83 9.54
C SER A 149 -2.21 2.40 8.99
N GLU A 150 -2.48 1.40 9.83
CA GLU A 150 -2.55 -0.01 9.42
C GLU A 150 -3.64 -0.26 8.37
N LYS A 151 -4.74 0.49 8.40
CA LYS A 151 -5.87 0.39 7.46
C LYS A 151 -5.45 0.69 6.02
N PHE A 152 -4.45 1.55 5.83
CA PHE A 152 -4.05 2.04 4.50
C PHE A 152 -2.79 1.38 3.94
N ASN A 153 -2.12 0.50 4.69
CA ASN A 153 -0.91 -0.17 4.23
C ASN A 153 -1.15 -0.99 2.96
N ASP A 154 -2.23 -1.77 2.90
CA ASP A 154 -2.56 -2.60 1.73
C ASP A 154 -2.86 -1.75 0.50
N ASP A 155 -3.53 -0.61 0.64
CA ASP A 155 -3.81 0.32 -0.45
C ASP A 155 -2.54 1.02 -0.93
N PHE A 156 -1.64 1.39 -0.02
CA PHE A 156 -0.35 1.98 -0.34
C PHE A 156 0.53 1.00 -1.11
N ASP A 157 0.66 -0.23 -0.62
CA ASP A 157 1.41 -1.29 -1.29
C ASP A 157 0.80 -1.66 -2.65
N LEU A 158 -0.53 -1.70 -2.77
CA LEU A 158 -1.22 -1.94 -4.03
C LEU A 158 -0.83 -0.89 -5.09
N ILE A 159 -0.78 0.38 -4.71
CA ILE A 159 -0.40 1.48 -5.59
C ILE A 159 1.05 1.33 -6.03
N ILE A 160 1.99 1.22 -5.08
CA ILE A 160 3.42 1.11 -5.37
C ILE A 160 3.69 -0.08 -6.30
N ASN A 161 3.17 -1.27 -5.97
CA ASN A 161 3.43 -2.49 -6.73
C ASN A 161 2.75 -2.52 -8.11
N SER A 162 1.79 -1.63 -8.37
CA SER A 162 1.07 -1.58 -9.64
C SER A 162 1.36 -0.34 -10.49
N PHE A 163 2.16 0.61 -9.98
CA PHE A 163 2.50 1.83 -10.68
C PHE A 163 3.50 1.54 -11.82
N VAL A 164 3.08 1.79 -13.05
CA VAL A 164 3.88 1.44 -14.24
C VAL A 164 3.76 2.54 -15.29
N LYS A 165 4.91 2.95 -15.84
CA LYS A 165 4.99 3.80 -17.03
C LYS A 165 4.54 3.00 -18.26
N MET A 166 3.62 3.55 -19.02
CA MET A 166 3.17 2.93 -20.27
C MET A 166 4.19 3.23 -21.38
N LYS A 167 4.37 2.26 -22.25
CA LYS A 167 5.27 2.40 -23.41
C LYS A 167 4.57 3.09 -24.57
#